data_ceaba7738da814cae69880241155b22a
#
_entry.id   ceaba7738da814cae69880241155b22a
#
_cell.length_a   1.000
_cell.length_b   1.000
_cell.length_c   1.000
_cell.angle_alpha   90.00
_cell.angle_beta   90.00
_cell.angle_gamma   90.00
#
_symmetry.space_group_name_H-M   'P 1'
#
loop_
_entity.id
_entity.type
_entity.pdbx_description
1 polymer ?
#
loop_
_entity_poly.entity_id
_entity_poly.type
_entity_poly.pdbx_seq_one_letter_code
_entity_poly.pdbx_strand_id
1 'polypeptide(L)'
;MRNLGLVTALAMLVGCNGAATEDPAEKAGGSSQTANRAMDGVEIEARLPTDVRRVSIVVRDMEKSLAFYRDALGMEINYDTEVELSGVNLPVGEPGSKARLVLLNGNDPYMGWVGLLHPFDPPLEGVDEPYATRLAPGTAFMVVNTDDAEKACEAAAKIEGVTMTGPTRLQVYPGRDGRPDINVRGCNVFDPNGVAVEINQLLD
;
A
#
# COMPACT_ATOMS: atom_id res chain seq x y z
N MET A 1 -53.45 -7.07 -50.33
CA MET A 1 -53.21 -6.09 -51.40
C MET A 1 -51.87 -5.45 -51.02
N ARG A 2 -50.77 -5.95 -51.60
CA ARG A 2 -49.97 -5.35 -52.68
C ARG A 2 -49.49 -3.96 -52.26
N ASN A 3 -48.21 -3.62 -52.12
CA ASN A 3 -47.16 -3.76 -53.10
C ASN A 3 -45.77 -3.80 -52.50
N LEU A 4 -44.98 -4.66 -53.09
CA LEU A 4 -43.54 -4.73 -53.17
C LEU A 4 -42.94 -3.46 -53.78
N GLY A 5 -41.81 -2.98 -53.23
CA GLY A 5 -40.94 -1.98 -53.82
C GLY A 5 -39.47 -2.30 -53.54
N LEU A 6 -38.91 -3.11 -54.41
CA LEU A 6 -37.50 -3.44 -54.53
C LEU A 6 -36.79 -2.27 -55.24
N VAL A 7 -35.75 -1.66 -54.68
CA VAL A 7 -34.79 -0.82 -55.42
C VAL A 7 -33.36 -1.19 -55.03
N THR A 8 -32.66 -1.46 -56.05
CA THR A 8 -31.38 -2.07 -56.33
C THR A 8 -30.17 -1.21 -55.89
N ALA A 9 -29.11 -1.91 -55.57
CA ALA A 9 -27.69 -1.61 -55.40
C ALA A 9 -27.11 -0.37 -56.10
N LEU A 10 -26.15 0.25 -55.41
CA LEU A 10 -24.93 0.73 -56.07
C LEU A 10 -23.75 0.69 -55.08
N ALA A 11 -22.82 -0.21 -55.37
CA ALA A 11 -21.51 -0.29 -54.73
C ALA A 11 -20.63 0.86 -55.25
N MET A 12 -20.04 1.64 -54.35
CA MET A 12 -18.86 2.45 -54.63
C MET A 12 -17.75 2.09 -53.64
N LEU A 13 -16.77 1.36 -54.16
CA LEU A 13 -15.45 1.22 -53.60
C LEU A 13 -14.74 2.57 -53.65
N VAL A 14 -14.51 3.18 -52.53
CA VAL A 14 -13.51 4.22 -52.37
C VAL A 14 -12.49 3.74 -51.33
N GLY A 15 -11.31 3.42 -51.83
CA GLY A 15 -10.15 3.12 -51.02
C GLY A 15 -9.75 4.37 -50.21
N CYS A 16 -9.68 4.24 -48.90
CA CYS A 16 -9.01 5.21 -48.04
C CYS A 16 -7.80 4.55 -47.47
N ASN A 17 -6.66 5.14 -47.79
CA ASN A 17 -5.36 4.95 -47.14
C ASN A 17 -5.54 4.91 -45.61
N GLY A 18 -5.16 3.81 -44.99
CA GLY A 18 -4.99 3.72 -43.56
C GLY A 18 -3.82 4.58 -43.11
N ALA A 19 -4.12 5.70 -42.53
CA ALA A 19 -3.20 6.33 -41.62
C ALA A 19 -3.23 5.53 -40.30
N ALA A 20 -2.17 4.79 -40.06
CA ALA A 20 -1.95 4.18 -38.77
C ALA A 20 -1.83 5.31 -37.74
N THR A 21 -2.82 5.43 -36.85
CA THR A 21 -2.70 6.22 -35.64
C THR A 21 -1.75 5.48 -34.73
N GLU A 22 -0.54 6.00 -34.60
CA GLU A 22 0.42 5.54 -33.60
C GLU A 22 -0.19 5.72 -32.20
N ASP A 23 -0.29 4.61 -31.47
CA ASP A 23 -0.67 4.56 -30.07
C ASP A 23 0.38 5.33 -29.24
N PRO A 24 0.00 6.36 -28.44
CA PRO A 24 0.97 7.13 -27.66
C PRO A 24 1.59 6.35 -26.48
N ALA A 25 1.29 5.07 -26.33
CA ALA A 25 1.85 4.24 -25.24
C ALA A 25 3.27 3.72 -25.49
N GLU A 26 3.87 3.90 -26.68
CA GLU A 26 5.17 3.31 -27.01
C GLU A 26 6.37 4.27 -26.92
N LYS A 27 6.26 5.37 -26.18
CA LYS A 27 7.40 6.27 -25.90
C LYS A 27 7.66 6.54 -24.41
N ALA A 28 7.50 5.55 -23.56
CA ALA A 28 8.04 5.59 -22.20
C ALA A 28 9.10 4.50 -22.00
N GLY A 29 10.02 4.38 -22.94
CA GLY A 29 11.28 3.65 -22.78
C GLY A 29 12.29 4.49 -21.99
N GLY A 30 11.92 4.94 -20.80
CA GLY A 30 12.84 5.42 -19.79
C GLY A 30 13.48 4.20 -19.14
N SER A 31 14.76 3.96 -19.44
CA SER A 31 15.56 2.99 -18.69
C SER A 31 15.52 3.39 -17.22
N SER A 32 14.71 2.66 -16.43
CA SER A 32 14.81 2.67 -14.99
C SER A 32 16.22 2.17 -14.63
N GLN A 33 17.15 3.09 -14.42
CA GLN A 33 18.38 2.78 -13.72
C GLN A 33 17.99 2.54 -12.26
N THR A 34 17.57 1.31 -11.99
CA THR A 34 17.40 0.82 -10.63
C THR A 34 18.78 0.77 -10.01
N ALA A 35 19.01 1.64 -9.03
CA ALA A 35 20.20 1.57 -8.20
C ALA A 35 20.29 0.16 -7.62
N ASN A 36 21.31 -0.61 -8.04
CA ASN A 36 21.68 -1.86 -7.40
C ASN A 36 22.08 -1.54 -5.96
N ARG A 37 21.17 -1.75 -5.03
CA ARG A 37 21.48 -1.73 -3.61
C ARG A 37 22.08 -3.07 -3.27
N ALA A 38 23.39 -3.09 -3.06
CA ALA A 38 24.05 -4.22 -2.42
C ALA A 38 23.50 -4.34 -1.00
N MET A 39 22.74 -5.37 -0.72
CA MET A 39 22.45 -5.81 0.64
C MET A 39 23.61 -6.72 1.05
N ASP A 40 24.40 -6.30 2.02
CA ASP A 40 25.50 -7.06 2.64
C ASP A 40 26.55 -7.66 1.69
N GLY A 41 26.96 -6.91 0.67
CA GLY A 41 28.02 -7.32 -0.26
C GLY A 41 27.65 -8.47 -1.21
N VAL A 42 26.37 -8.85 -1.28
CA VAL A 42 25.87 -9.82 -2.26
C VAL A 42 25.49 -9.07 -3.52
N GLU A 43 26.25 -9.29 -4.60
CA GLU A 43 25.82 -8.89 -5.94
C GLU A 43 24.57 -9.69 -6.32
N ILE A 44 23.44 -9.02 -6.49
CA ILE A 44 22.22 -9.64 -7.03
C ILE A 44 22.40 -9.68 -8.54
N GLU A 45 22.94 -10.78 -9.08
CA GLU A 45 23.14 -10.99 -10.53
C GLU A 45 21.83 -11.03 -11.32
N ALA A 46 20.69 -11.34 -10.66
CA ALA A 46 19.39 -11.35 -11.31
C ALA A 46 18.34 -10.73 -10.36
N ARG A 47 17.80 -9.59 -10.74
CA ARG A 47 16.67 -8.99 -10.05
C ARG A 47 15.38 -9.70 -10.44
N LEU A 48 14.55 -10.06 -9.44
CA LEU A 48 13.19 -10.53 -9.71
C LEU A 48 12.33 -9.37 -10.26
N PRO A 49 11.36 -9.68 -11.14
CA PRO A 49 10.57 -8.65 -11.82
C PRO A 49 9.52 -7.98 -10.93
N THR A 50 9.32 -8.48 -9.70
CA THR A 50 8.22 -8.06 -8.82
C THR A 50 8.72 -7.66 -7.45
N ASP A 51 8.29 -6.49 -6.99
CA ASP A 51 8.57 -5.95 -5.66
C ASP A 51 7.26 -5.51 -4.99
N VAL A 52 7.18 -5.65 -3.67
CA VAL A 52 6.11 -5.02 -2.87
C VAL A 52 6.54 -3.60 -2.53
N ARG A 53 6.04 -2.65 -3.30
CA ARG A 53 6.41 -1.25 -3.15
C ARG A 53 5.73 -0.57 -1.97
N ARG A 54 4.44 -0.86 -1.78
CA ARG A 54 3.60 -0.14 -0.83
C ARG A 54 2.45 -1.01 -0.33
N VAL A 55 2.11 -0.84 0.93
CA VAL A 55 0.83 -1.27 1.50
C VAL A 55 -0.07 -0.04 1.59
N SER A 56 -1.33 -0.13 1.12
CA SER A 56 -2.29 0.96 1.26
C SER A 56 -3.45 0.53 2.14
N ILE A 57 -3.85 1.43 3.02
CA ILE A 57 -4.88 1.23 4.04
C ILE A 57 -5.97 2.27 3.80
N VAL A 58 -7.20 1.84 3.73
CA VAL A 58 -8.36 2.74 3.77
C VAL A 58 -8.64 3.05 5.23
N VAL A 59 -8.55 4.33 5.59
CA VAL A 59 -8.62 4.78 6.99
C VAL A 59 -9.87 5.61 7.24
N ARG A 60 -10.40 5.52 8.45
CA ARG A 60 -11.56 6.31 8.89
C ARG A 60 -11.18 7.66 9.45
N ASP A 61 -10.05 7.71 10.13
CA ASP A 61 -9.52 8.89 10.78
C ASP A 61 -8.06 9.06 10.36
N MET A 62 -7.81 10.06 9.53
CA MET A 62 -6.47 10.33 9.02
C MET A 62 -5.52 10.75 10.15
N GLU A 63 -5.99 11.55 11.10
CA GLU A 63 -5.11 12.09 12.15
C GLU A 63 -4.71 11.00 13.16
N LYS A 64 -5.62 10.09 13.52
CA LYS A 64 -5.27 8.92 14.34
C LYS A 64 -4.28 8.00 13.62
N SER A 65 -4.46 7.81 12.32
CA SER A 65 -3.55 7.01 11.50
C SER A 65 -2.19 7.66 11.38
N LEU A 66 -2.12 8.98 11.19
CA LEU A 66 -0.86 9.74 11.18
C LEU A 66 -0.16 9.71 12.54
N ALA A 67 -0.91 9.81 13.63
CA ALA A 67 -0.33 9.66 14.98
C ALA A 67 0.35 8.30 15.15
N PHE A 68 -0.20 7.23 14.54
CA PHE A 68 0.43 5.91 14.58
C PHE A 68 1.63 5.80 13.62
N TYR A 69 1.44 6.02 12.33
CA TYR A 69 2.49 5.75 11.34
C TYR A 69 3.58 6.83 11.32
N ARG A 70 3.22 8.10 11.44
CA ARG A 70 4.17 9.23 11.47
C ARG A 70 4.80 9.42 12.85
N ASP A 71 3.96 9.58 13.89
CA ASP A 71 4.46 10.06 15.19
C ASP A 71 5.02 8.93 16.06
N ALA A 72 4.37 7.76 16.10
CA ALA A 72 4.85 6.63 16.88
C ALA A 72 5.90 5.78 16.15
N LEU A 73 5.72 5.50 14.85
CA LEU A 73 6.67 4.70 14.06
C LEU A 73 7.77 5.53 13.41
N GLY A 74 7.64 6.86 13.36
CA GLY A 74 8.66 7.76 12.82
C GLY A 74 8.76 7.76 11.28
N MET A 75 7.70 7.37 10.57
CA MET A 75 7.67 7.46 9.12
C MET A 75 7.51 8.92 8.65
N GLU A 76 8.09 9.27 7.52
CA GLU A 76 8.02 10.61 6.96
C GLU A 76 6.92 10.73 5.91
N ILE A 77 6.18 11.84 5.92
CA ILE A 77 5.20 12.15 4.86
C ILE A 77 5.96 12.58 3.62
N ASN A 78 5.81 11.81 2.55
CA ASN A 78 6.34 12.12 1.23
C ASN A 78 5.31 12.80 0.33
N TYR A 79 4.04 12.49 0.51
CA TYR A 79 2.95 13.00 -0.32
C TYR A 79 1.68 13.14 0.52
N ASP A 80 0.98 14.26 0.40
CA ASP A 80 -0.28 14.54 1.09
C ASP A 80 -1.15 15.42 0.20
N THR A 81 -2.28 14.89 -0.28
CA THR A 81 -3.17 15.64 -1.16
C THR A 81 -4.58 15.08 -1.15
N GLU A 82 -5.52 15.90 -1.59
CA GLU A 82 -6.87 15.47 -1.93
C GLU A 82 -6.88 14.89 -3.35
N VAL A 83 -7.60 13.78 -3.52
CA VAL A 83 -7.79 13.09 -4.79
C VAL A 83 -9.26 12.83 -5.03
N GLU A 84 -9.65 12.78 -6.29
CA GLU A 84 -10.96 12.31 -6.71
C GLU A 84 -10.87 10.79 -7.02
N LEU A 85 -11.79 10.03 -6.47
CA LEU A 85 -11.84 8.58 -6.67
C LEU A 85 -12.56 8.27 -7.98
N SER A 86 -11.94 7.44 -8.82
CA SER A 86 -12.55 6.99 -10.08
C SER A 86 -13.67 5.97 -9.87
N GLY A 87 -13.66 5.25 -8.74
CA GLY A 87 -14.58 4.14 -8.47
C GLY A 87 -14.37 2.90 -9.36
N VAL A 88 -13.45 2.96 -10.32
CA VAL A 88 -13.23 1.90 -11.32
C VAL A 88 -12.10 0.96 -10.93
N ASN A 89 -10.93 1.51 -10.61
CA ASN A 89 -9.72 0.69 -10.36
C ASN A 89 -9.62 0.23 -8.90
N LEU A 90 -10.18 0.99 -7.99
CA LEU A 90 -10.21 0.69 -6.57
C LEU A 90 -11.67 0.74 -6.11
N PRO A 91 -12.26 -0.34 -5.60
CA PRO A 91 -13.65 -0.36 -5.16
C PRO A 91 -13.80 0.33 -3.80
N VAL A 92 -13.53 1.64 -3.79
CA VAL A 92 -13.60 2.52 -2.63
C VAL A 92 -14.34 3.78 -3.03
N GLY A 93 -15.46 4.08 -2.38
CA GLY A 93 -16.32 5.19 -2.71
C GLY A 93 -16.99 5.08 -4.09
N GLU A 94 -17.80 6.06 -4.41
CA GLU A 94 -18.43 6.20 -5.72
C GLU A 94 -17.53 7.05 -6.65
N PRO A 95 -17.68 6.94 -7.99
CA PRO A 95 -16.99 7.84 -8.91
C PRO A 95 -17.24 9.31 -8.56
N GLY A 96 -16.17 10.09 -8.45
CA GLY A 96 -16.23 11.51 -8.05
C GLY A 96 -16.17 11.77 -6.54
N SER A 97 -16.17 10.71 -5.71
CA SER A 97 -15.93 10.87 -4.26
C SER A 97 -14.55 11.45 -3.99
N LYS A 98 -14.43 12.29 -2.95
CA LYS A 98 -13.16 12.87 -2.55
C LYS A 98 -12.50 12.08 -1.43
N ALA A 99 -11.20 11.98 -1.49
CA ALA A 99 -10.39 11.34 -0.46
C ALA A 99 -9.09 12.12 -0.24
N ARG A 100 -8.56 12.09 0.99
CA ARG A 100 -7.19 12.51 1.27
C ARG A 100 -6.28 11.29 1.14
N LEU A 101 -5.23 11.42 0.35
CA LEU A 101 -4.20 10.40 0.17
C LEU A 101 -2.90 10.90 0.78
N VAL A 102 -2.41 10.17 1.78
CA VAL A 102 -1.10 10.41 2.38
C VAL A 102 -0.21 9.21 2.11
N LEU A 103 1.00 9.47 1.62
CA LEU A 103 2.02 8.44 1.43
C LEU A 103 3.17 8.70 2.39
N LEU A 104 3.49 7.69 3.19
CA LEU A 104 4.60 7.73 4.13
C LEU A 104 5.68 6.74 3.70
N ASN A 105 6.92 7.13 3.88
CA ASN A 105 8.07 6.27 3.65
C ASN A 105 8.93 6.14 4.92
N GLY A 106 9.66 5.03 5.00
CA GLY A 106 10.76 4.83 5.94
C GLY A 106 12.09 5.19 5.28
N ASN A 107 13.12 4.40 5.54
CA ASN A 107 14.48 4.64 5.06
C ASN A 107 14.65 4.45 3.55
N ASP A 108 13.81 3.62 2.90
CA ASP A 108 13.95 3.34 1.47
C ASP A 108 13.07 4.30 0.64
N PRO A 109 13.63 4.99 -0.37
CA PRO A 109 12.90 5.95 -1.18
C PRO A 109 11.87 5.32 -2.13
N TYR A 110 11.86 4.00 -2.28
CA TYR A 110 10.97 3.31 -3.23
C TYR A 110 10.14 2.17 -2.61
N MET A 111 10.68 1.53 -1.55
CA MET A 111 10.12 0.30 -0.98
C MET A 111 9.62 0.52 0.44
N GLY A 112 8.68 -0.33 0.88
CA GLY A 112 8.19 -0.31 2.25
C GLY A 112 7.35 0.91 2.61
N TRP A 113 6.70 1.53 1.63
CA TRP A 113 5.82 2.67 1.89
C TRP A 113 4.50 2.25 2.48
N VAL A 114 3.90 3.15 3.23
CA VAL A 114 2.50 3.05 3.70
C VAL A 114 1.69 4.15 3.04
N GLY A 115 0.57 3.77 2.43
CA GLY A 115 -0.41 4.71 1.89
C GLY A 115 -1.63 4.73 2.79
N LEU A 116 -2.08 5.91 3.19
CA LEU A 116 -3.32 6.13 3.93
C LEU A 116 -4.32 6.82 3.00
N LEU A 117 -5.47 6.19 2.78
CA LEU A 117 -6.54 6.73 1.95
C LEU A 117 -7.77 6.96 2.83
N HIS A 118 -8.16 8.22 2.99
CA HIS A 118 -9.30 8.63 3.79
C HIS A 118 -10.39 9.24 2.90
N PRO A 119 -11.40 8.47 2.47
CA PRO A 119 -12.57 9.01 1.80
C PRO A 119 -13.39 9.88 2.76
N PHE A 120 -13.72 11.10 2.37
CA PHE A 120 -14.40 12.05 3.25
C PHE A 120 -15.63 12.72 2.64
N ASP A 121 -15.81 12.67 1.32
CA ASP A 121 -16.94 13.30 0.64
C ASP A 121 -17.42 12.46 -0.56
N PRO A 122 -18.51 11.67 -0.39
CA PRO A 122 -19.12 11.33 0.89
C PRO A 122 -18.19 10.45 1.74
N PRO A 123 -18.29 10.48 3.08
CA PRO A 123 -17.55 9.58 3.94
C PRO A 123 -17.98 8.15 3.70
N LEU A 124 -17.04 7.20 3.78
CA LEU A 124 -17.39 5.79 3.72
C LEU A 124 -18.16 5.38 4.98
N GLU A 125 -19.22 4.61 4.78
CA GLU A 125 -19.82 3.86 5.87
C GLU A 125 -18.79 2.85 6.36
N GLY A 126 -18.44 2.94 7.64
CA GLY A 126 -17.42 2.09 8.22
C GLY A 126 -17.96 0.72 8.59
N VAL A 127 -17.07 -0.24 8.80
CA VAL A 127 -17.37 -1.47 9.52
C VAL A 127 -17.65 -1.10 10.98
N ASP A 128 -18.61 -1.75 11.62
CA ASP A 128 -18.94 -1.51 13.03
C ASP A 128 -17.73 -1.77 13.94
N GLU A 129 -17.55 -0.93 14.95
CA GLU A 129 -16.60 -1.18 16.01
C GLU A 129 -17.20 -2.13 17.08
N PRO A 130 -16.35 -2.90 17.77
CA PRO A 130 -14.88 -2.93 17.71
C PRO A 130 -14.37 -3.78 16.54
N TYR A 131 -13.21 -3.37 16.00
CA TYR A 131 -12.51 -4.17 14.99
C TYR A 131 -12.06 -5.52 15.53
N ALA A 132 -11.92 -6.48 14.63
CA ALA A 132 -11.30 -7.74 14.98
C ALA A 132 -9.85 -7.52 15.43
N THR A 133 -9.54 -7.93 16.66
CA THR A 133 -8.19 -7.89 17.24
C THR A 133 -7.53 -9.26 17.25
N ARG A 134 -7.90 -10.12 16.30
CA ARG A 134 -7.37 -11.46 16.12
C ARG A 134 -7.11 -11.72 14.65
N LEU A 135 -5.97 -12.34 14.36
CA LEU A 135 -5.64 -12.77 13.01
C LEU A 135 -6.49 -14.00 12.64
N ALA A 136 -6.96 -14.04 11.41
CA ALA A 136 -7.68 -15.15 10.80
C ALA A 136 -7.06 -15.48 9.43
N PRO A 137 -7.32 -16.63 8.84
CA PRO A 137 -6.88 -16.94 7.48
C PRO A 137 -7.33 -15.85 6.51
N GLY A 138 -6.38 -15.31 5.73
CA GLY A 138 -6.60 -14.20 4.81
C GLY A 138 -6.32 -12.81 5.39
N THR A 139 -6.08 -12.68 6.72
CA THR A 139 -5.66 -11.40 7.31
C THR A 139 -4.19 -11.15 6.96
N ALA A 140 -3.91 -10.01 6.34
CA ALA A 140 -2.56 -9.52 6.18
C ALA A 140 -2.11 -8.81 7.47
N PHE A 141 -0.82 -8.88 7.77
CA PHE A 141 -0.20 -8.06 8.81
C PHE A 141 1.10 -7.46 8.30
N MET A 142 1.47 -6.34 8.87
CA MET A 142 2.68 -5.61 8.54
C MET A 142 3.78 -5.90 9.57
N VAL A 143 5.01 -6.04 9.12
CA VAL A 143 6.18 -6.05 9.99
C VAL A 143 6.96 -4.78 9.72
N VAL A 144 7.16 -3.96 10.74
CA VAL A 144 7.88 -2.70 10.67
C VAL A 144 9.12 -2.80 11.54
N ASN A 145 10.28 -2.49 10.97
CA ASN A 145 11.52 -2.42 11.72
C ASN A 145 11.80 -0.97 12.17
N THR A 146 12.23 -0.80 13.41
CA THR A 146 12.60 0.48 14.02
C THR A 146 13.91 0.32 14.81
N ASP A 147 14.61 1.42 15.05
CA ASP A 147 15.83 1.44 15.86
C ASP A 147 15.55 1.39 17.37
N ASP A 148 14.31 1.68 17.80
CA ASP A 148 13.90 1.68 19.20
C ASP A 148 12.46 1.18 19.34
N ALA A 149 12.30 -0.13 19.45
CA ALA A 149 10.99 -0.75 19.56
C ALA A 149 10.29 -0.43 20.90
N GLU A 150 11.02 -0.22 21.98
CA GLU A 150 10.40 0.14 23.27
C GLU A 150 9.70 1.49 23.17
N LYS A 151 10.39 2.50 22.66
CA LYS A 151 9.84 3.83 22.45
C LYS A 151 8.66 3.83 21.48
N ALA A 152 8.79 3.13 20.34
CA ALA A 152 7.72 3.05 19.34
C ALA A 152 6.47 2.35 19.89
N CYS A 153 6.64 1.22 20.60
CA CYS A 153 5.53 0.49 21.24
C CYS A 153 4.84 1.32 22.34
N GLU A 154 5.61 2.03 23.18
CA GLU A 154 5.06 2.92 24.21
C GLU A 154 4.31 4.11 23.60
N ALA A 155 4.80 4.67 22.51
CA ALA A 155 4.12 5.74 21.79
C ALA A 155 2.82 5.24 21.15
N ALA A 156 2.86 4.10 20.49
CA ALA A 156 1.70 3.45 19.87
C ALA A 156 0.60 3.14 20.90
N ALA A 157 0.97 2.65 22.08
CA ALA A 157 0.04 2.31 23.16
C ALA A 157 -0.79 3.50 23.70
N LYS A 158 -0.34 4.74 23.46
CA LYS A 158 -1.03 5.96 23.91
C LYS A 158 -2.05 6.49 22.89
N ILE A 159 -2.06 5.93 21.69
CA ILE A 159 -2.93 6.41 20.60
C ILE A 159 -4.32 5.77 20.76
N GLU A 160 -5.34 6.59 20.72
CA GLU A 160 -6.72 6.13 20.77
C GLU A 160 -7.05 5.23 19.56
N GLY A 161 -7.64 4.07 19.83
CA GLY A 161 -7.98 3.06 18.84
C GLY A 161 -6.89 2.01 18.61
N VAL A 162 -5.67 2.21 19.10
CA VAL A 162 -4.63 1.17 19.07
C VAL A 162 -4.91 0.11 20.15
N THR A 163 -4.82 -1.15 19.74
CA THR A 163 -4.95 -2.29 20.65
C THR A 163 -3.62 -3.04 20.73
N MET A 164 -2.99 -3.02 21.90
CA MET A 164 -1.80 -3.83 22.18
C MET A 164 -2.19 -5.28 22.41
N THR A 165 -1.50 -6.24 21.77
CA THR A 165 -1.74 -7.67 22.01
C THR A 165 -0.87 -8.25 23.13
N GLY A 166 0.10 -7.48 23.61
CA GLY A 166 0.98 -7.82 24.70
C GLY A 166 2.07 -6.77 24.91
N PRO A 167 2.85 -6.89 25.99
CA PRO A 167 3.96 -5.97 26.25
C PRO A 167 5.10 -6.18 25.24
N THR A 168 5.97 -5.17 25.14
CA THR A 168 7.25 -5.31 24.43
C THR A 168 8.07 -6.43 25.05
N ARG A 169 8.63 -7.31 24.22
CA ARG A 169 9.39 -8.47 24.66
C ARG A 169 10.53 -8.80 23.71
N LEU A 170 11.52 -9.51 24.23
CA LEU A 170 12.56 -10.14 23.43
C LEU A 170 12.03 -11.46 22.86
N GLN A 171 12.25 -11.68 21.57
CA GLN A 171 11.99 -12.93 20.86
C GLN A 171 13.30 -13.39 20.22
N VAL A 172 13.55 -14.70 20.25
CA VAL A 172 14.72 -15.30 19.65
C VAL A 172 14.25 -16.26 18.56
N TYR A 173 14.65 -16.02 17.34
CA TYR A 173 14.36 -16.88 16.20
C TYR A 173 15.59 -17.67 15.82
N PRO A 174 15.47 -18.97 15.54
CA PRO A 174 16.61 -19.77 15.13
C PRO A 174 17.24 -19.24 13.84
N GLY A 175 18.56 -19.11 13.85
CA GLY A 175 19.33 -18.78 12.66
C GLY A 175 19.19 -19.87 11.59
N ARG A 176 19.27 -19.49 10.32
CA ARG A 176 19.20 -20.41 9.18
C ARG A 176 20.62 -20.70 8.67
N ASP A 177 20.82 -21.91 8.17
CA ASP A 177 22.06 -22.33 7.50
C ASP A 177 23.33 -22.11 8.35
N GLY A 178 23.23 -22.36 9.67
CA GLY A 178 24.34 -22.21 10.62
C GLY A 178 24.67 -20.78 11.02
N ARG A 179 23.81 -19.81 10.67
CA ARG A 179 23.92 -18.43 11.14
C ARG A 179 23.49 -18.32 12.60
N PRO A 180 23.95 -17.28 13.32
CA PRO A 180 23.48 -17.00 14.67
C PRO A 180 21.97 -16.83 14.75
N ASP A 181 21.42 -17.03 15.94
CA ASP A 181 20.02 -16.74 16.23
C ASP A 181 19.72 -15.25 16.00
N ILE A 182 18.50 -14.96 15.56
CA ILE A 182 18.02 -13.60 15.31
C ILE A 182 17.29 -13.13 16.57
N ASN A 183 17.83 -12.14 17.23
CA ASN A 183 17.23 -11.52 18.39
C ASN A 183 16.37 -10.32 17.98
N VAL A 184 15.09 -10.34 18.35
CA VAL A 184 14.14 -9.29 17.99
C VAL A 184 13.47 -8.80 19.26
N ARG A 185 13.53 -7.50 19.52
CA ARG A 185 12.71 -6.84 20.54
C ARG A 185 11.51 -6.19 19.85
N GLY A 186 10.31 -6.39 20.39
CA GLY A 186 9.15 -5.80 19.74
C GLY A 186 7.83 -6.05 20.43
N CYS A 187 6.79 -5.51 19.85
CA CYS A 187 5.40 -5.72 20.25
C CYS A 187 4.51 -5.92 19.03
N ASN A 188 3.34 -6.50 19.27
CA ASN A 188 2.29 -6.64 18.27
C ASN A 188 1.10 -5.77 18.65
N VAL A 189 0.58 -5.04 17.68
CA VAL A 189 -0.54 -4.12 17.87
C VAL A 189 -1.54 -4.28 16.73
N PHE A 190 -2.76 -3.80 16.97
CA PHE A 190 -3.67 -3.41 15.91
C PHE A 190 -3.70 -1.89 15.86
N ASP A 191 -3.51 -1.33 14.67
CA ASP A 191 -3.57 0.12 14.44
C ASP A 191 -5.01 0.66 14.64
N PRO A 192 -5.25 1.98 14.58
CA PRO A 192 -6.59 2.55 14.76
C PRO A 192 -7.64 2.07 13.75
N ASN A 193 -7.26 1.39 12.68
CA ASN A 193 -8.15 0.83 11.66
C ASN A 193 -8.29 -0.69 11.76
N GLY A 194 -7.65 -1.32 12.76
CA GLY A 194 -7.65 -2.78 12.94
C GLY A 194 -6.63 -3.52 12.08
N VAL A 195 -5.66 -2.84 11.50
CA VAL A 195 -4.55 -3.47 10.80
C VAL A 195 -3.54 -3.99 11.80
N ALA A 196 -3.20 -5.28 11.69
CA ALA A 196 -2.19 -5.87 12.56
C ALA A 196 -0.77 -5.41 12.14
N VAL A 197 -0.01 -4.93 13.11
CA VAL A 197 1.36 -4.45 12.91
C VAL A 197 2.28 -5.06 13.97
N GLU A 198 3.36 -5.67 13.52
CA GLU A 198 4.46 -6.11 14.36
C GLU A 198 5.56 -5.05 14.30
N ILE A 199 5.85 -4.42 15.43
CA ILE A 199 6.88 -3.38 15.57
C ILE A 199 8.12 -4.06 16.14
N ASN A 200 9.19 -4.12 15.35
CA ASN A 200 10.39 -4.87 15.67
C ASN A 200 11.64 -3.99 15.66
N GLN A 201 12.58 -4.37 16.53
CA GLN A 201 13.97 -3.94 16.51
C GLN A 201 14.85 -5.17 16.42
N LEU A 202 15.64 -5.27 15.37
CA LEU A 202 16.67 -6.30 15.26
C LEU A 202 17.82 -5.93 16.23
N LEU A 203 18.20 -6.91 17.04
CA LEU A 203 19.33 -6.78 17.97
C LEU A 203 20.49 -7.63 17.45
N ASP A 204 21.68 -7.06 17.42
CA ASP A 204 22.93 -7.73 17.03
C ASP A 204 23.31 -8.89 17.98
#